data_ecdd1e2ce68525198de5ad1a2cdee4f3
#
_entry.id   ecdd1e2ce68525198de5ad1a2cdee4f3
#
_cell.length_a   1.000
_cell.length_b   1.000
_cell.length_c   1.000
_cell.angle_alpha   90.00
_cell.angle_beta   90.00
_cell.angle_gamma   90.00
#
_symmetry.space_group_name_H-M   'P 1'
#
loop_
_entity.id
_entity.type
_entity.pdbx_description
1 polymer ?
#
loop_
_entity_poly.entity_id
_entity_poly.type
_entity_poly.pdbx_seq_one_letter_code
_entity_poly.pdbx_strand_id
1 'polypeptide(L)'
;MRKRGLKHNKISKKVYNYTAVFELDQKVGGYTVAIPNLPGCISEGDTFEEALKNIKDAASLYLEVMKEHKTKIFQENLGVIITPIQVMA
;
A
#
# COMPACT_ATOMS: atom_id res chain seq x y z
N MET A 1 -19.81 -10.29 -25.74
CA MET A 1 -19.41 -10.44 -25.71
C MET A 1 -18.90 -10.66 -25.66
N ARG A 2 -18.93 -10.43 -25.54
CA ARG A 2 -18.34 -10.64 -25.46
C ARG A 2 -17.60 -10.81 -25.40
N LYS A 3 -17.39 -10.75 -25.34
CA LYS A 3 -16.54 -10.96 -25.26
C LYS A 3 -15.77 -11.02 -25.26
N ARG A 4 -15.79 -10.82 -25.37
CA ARG A 4 -14.95 -10.90 -25.30
C ARG A 4 -14.11 -11.10 -25.05
N GLY A 5 -14.00 -11.01 -24.87
CA GLY A 5 -13.14 -11.20 -24.53
C GLY A 5 -12.37 -11.17 -24.13
N LEU A 6 -12.31 -11.03 -24.05
CA LEU A 6 -11.62 -10.94 -23.63
C LEU A 6 -10.88 -11.26 -23.33
N LYS A 7 -10.69 -11.11 -23.20
CA LYS A 7 -9.93 -11.46 -22.82
C LYS A 7 -9.07 -11.33 -22.35
N HIS A 8 -9.03 -10.81 -22.24
CA HIS A 8 -8.13 -10.49 -21.83
C HIS A 8 -7.70 -10.69 -20.86
N ASN A 9 -8.00 -10.84 -20.48
CA ASN A 9 -7.58 -11.18 -19.63
C ASN A 9 -6.40 -11.89 -19.34
N LYS A 10 -5.93 -11.89 -19.80
CA LYS A 10 -4.70 -12.43 -19.71
C LYS A 10 -3.89 -11.76 -18.72
N ILE A 11 -4.14 -10.58 -18.42
CA ILE A 11 -3.46 -9.88 -17.42
C ILE A 11 -4.36 -9.86 -16.25
N SER A 12 -4.27 -10.85 -15.46
CA SER A 12 -5.06 -10.93 -14.30
C SER A 12 -4.19 -10.57 -13.12
N LYS A 13 -4.50 -9.49 -12.47
CA LYS A 13 -3.79 -9.05 -11.29
C LYS A 13 -4.59 -9.39 -10.05
N LYS A 14 -3.88 -9.86 -9.04
CA LYS A 14 -4.50 -10.09 -7.75
C LYS A 14 -4.55 -8.78 -6.98
N VAL A 15 -5.53 -8.65 -6.10
CA VAL A 15 -5.63 -7.53 -5.19
C VAL A 15 -4.99 -7.95 -3.86
N TYR A 16 -4.05 -7.15 -3.39
CA TYR A 16 -3.40 -7.37 -2.11
C TYR A 16 -3.77 -6.25 -1.16
N ASN A 17 -3.93 -6.58 0.11
CA ASN A 17 -4.33 -5.60 1.12
C ASN A 17 -3.22 -5.42 2.14
N TYR A 18 -2.86 -4.17 2.39
CA TYR A 18 -1.84 -3.82 3.36
C TYR A 18 -2.29 -2.61 4.17
N THR A 19 -1.77 -2.52 5.39
CA THR A 19 -1.97 -1.35 6.23
C THR A 19 -0.88 -0.35 5.94
N ALA A 20 -1.29 0.89 5.65
CA ALA A 20 -0.36 2.00 5.47
C ALA A 20 -0.47 2.92 6.68
N VAL A 21 0.67 3.39 7.17
CA VAL A 21 0.73 4.28 8.33
C VAL A 21 1.20 5.64 7.85
N PHE A 22 0.37 6.65 8.08
CA PHE A 22 0.64 8.02 7.68
C PHE A 22 1.05 8.85 8.88
N GLU A 23 2.09 9.66 8.71
CA GLU A 23 2.53 10.60 9.73
C GLU A 23 2.51 12.00 9.16
N LEU A 24 1.81 12.90 9.85
CA LEU A 24 1.77 14.32 9.47
C LEU A 24 3.04 15.00 9.97
N ASP A 25 3.73 15.73 9.09
CA ASP A 25 4.83 16.58 9.49
C ASP A 25 4.24 17.92 9.91
N GLN A 26 4.21 18.16 11.21
CA GLN A 26 3.55 19.34 11.76
C GLN A 26 4.35 20.62 11.53
N LYS A 27 5.62 20.52 11.19
CA LYS A 27 6.46 21.71 10.98
C LYS A 27 6.34 22.26 9.58
N VAL A 28 6.43 21.38 8.58
CA VAL A 28 6.41 21.83 7.19
C VAL A 28 5.16 21.40 6.45
N GLY A 29 4.30 20.64 7.10
CA GLY A 29 3.12 20.10 6.46
C GLY A 29 3.47 18.87 5.62
N GLY A 30 2.44 18.25 5.06
CA GLY A 30 2.65 17.04 4.29
C GLY A 30 2.68 15.80 5.15
N TYR A 31 2.80 14.67 4.46
CA TYR A 31 2.72 13.36 5.10
C TYR A 31 3.85 12.48 4.61
N THR A 32 4.40 11.67 5.53
CA THR A 32 5.16 10.49 5.14
C THR A 32 4.26 9.30 5.36
N VAL A 33 4.49 8.23 4.60
CA VAL A 33 3.65 7.05 4.67
C VAL A 33 4.51 5.82 4.45
N ALA A 34 4.22 4.76 5.19
CA ALA A 34 4.96 3.51 5.08
C ALA A 34 3.98 2.34 5.17
N ILE A 35 4.37 1.24 4.55
CA ILE A 35 3.65 -0.03 4.72
C ILE A 35 4.56 -0.93 5.56
N PRO A 36 4.26 -1.09 6.86
CA PRO A 36 5.17 -1.84 7.74
C PRO A 36 5.46 -3.26 7.26
N ASN A 37 4.48 -3.91 6.65
CA ASN A 37 4.67 -5.29 6.20
C ASN A 37 5.39 -5.40 4.86
N LEU A 38 5.76 -4.28 4.27
CA LEU A 38 6.62 -4.24 3.09
C LEU A 38 7.84 -3.40 3.46
N PRO A 39 8.85 -4.00 4.08
CA PRO A 39 10.01 -3.24 4.59
C PRO A 39 10.65 -2.39 3.50
N GLY A 40 10.85 -1.11 3.79
CA GLY A 40 11.42 -0.17 2.85
C GLY A 40 10.40 0.46 1.90
N CYS A 41 9.13 0.05 1.96
CA CYS A 41 8.10 0.67 1.13
C CYS A 41 7.59 1.91 1.82
N ILE A 42 8.16 3.05 1.45
CA ILE A 42 7.92 4.35 2.09
C ILE A 42 7.71 5.38 0.99
N SER A 43 6.83 6.33 1.25
CA SER A 43 6.60 7.43 0.32
C SER A 43 6.17 8.68 1.08
N GLU A 44 5.80 9.73 0.36
CA GLU A 44 5.39 10.99 0.96
C GLU A 44 4.52 11.76 -0.01
N GLY A 45 3.89 12.82 0.51
CA GLY A 45 3.09 13.71 -0.31
C GLY A 45 2.73 14.95 0.48
N ASP A 46 2.42 16.03 -0.22
CA ASP A 46 2.03 17.29 0.43
C ASP A 46 0.65 17.21 1.06
N THR A 47 -0.20 16.34 0.53
CA THR A 47 -1.53 16.10 1.06
C THR A 47 -1.69 14.61 1.34
N PHE A 48 -2.72 14.27 2.12
CA PHE A 48 -3.03 12.87 2.36
C PHE A 48 -3.30 12.13 1.05
N GLU A 49 -4.08 12.75 0.17
CA GLU A 49 -4.42 12.12 -1.12
C GLU A 49 -3.20 11.85 -1.97
N GLU A 50 -2.27 12.80 -1.97
CA GLU A 50 -1.04 12.63 -2.73
C GLU A 50 -0.17 11.52 -2.14
N ALA A 51 -0.02 11.53 -0.81
CA ALA A 51 0.75 10.49 -0.14
C ALA A 51 0.12 9.10 -0.36
N LEU A 52 -1.22 9.04 -0.33
CA LEU A 52 -1.93 7.80 -0.57
C LEU A 52 -1.66 7.27 -1.99
N LYS A 53 -1.76 8.15 -2.98
CA LYS A 53 -1.47 7.76 -4.36
C LYS A 53 -0.04 7.28 -4.48
N ASN A 54 0.89 8.01 -3.88
CA ASN A 54 2.30 7.69 -4.00
C ASN A 54 2.67 6.36 -3.33
N ILE A 55 2.06 6.06 -2.18
CA ILE A 55 2.35 4.78 -1.53
C ILE A 55 1.75 3.61 -2.30
N LYS A 56 0.60 3.81 -2.94
CA LYS A 56 0.03 2.76 -3.79
C LYS A 56 0.95 2.46 -4.96
N ASP A 57 1.49 3.50 -5.59
CA ASP A 57 2.42 3.31 -6.71
C ASP A 57 3.69 2.61 -6.24
N ALA A 58 4.22 3.02 -5.09
CA ALA A 58 5.42 2.41 -4.53
C ALA A 58 5.19 0.94 -4.19
N ALA A 59 4.02 0.63 -3.63
CA ALA A 59 3.68 -0.75 -3.27
C ALA A 59 3.54 -1.62 -4.52
N SER A 60 2.92 -1.09 -5.57
CA SER A 60 2.80 -1.84 -6.83
C SER A 60 4.17 -2.22 -7.37
N LEU A 61 5.09 -1.27 -7.38
CA LEU A 61 6.44 -1.53 -7.85
C LEU A 61 7.16 -2.54 -6.95
N TYR A 62 6.98 -2.38 -5.64
CA TYR A 62 7.57 -3.29 -4.66
C TYR A 62 7.13 -4.73 -4.93
N LEU A 63 5.82 -4.92 -5.16
CA LEU A 63 5.30 -6.26 -5.42
C LEU A 63 5.76 -6.81 -6.76
N GLU A 64 5.91 -5.96 -7.76
CA GLU A 64 6.46 -6.38 -9.04
C GLU A 64 7.87 -6.94 -8.89
N VAL A 65 8.71 -6.24 -8.12
CA VAL A 65 10.07 -6.69 -7.87
C VAL A 65 10.08 -8.02 -7.12
N MET A 66 9.19 -8.17 -6.14
CA MET A 66 9.08 -9.43 -5.42
C MET A 66 8.70 -10.57 -6.36
N LYS A 67 7.77 -10.32 -7.28
CA LYS A 67 7.36 -11.34 -8.24
C LYS A 67 8.51 -11.72 -9.16
N GLU A 68 9.28 -10.74 -9.62
CA GLU A 68 10.43 -11.00 -10.48
C GLU A 68 11.45 -11.90 -9.79
N HIS A 69 11.64 -11.68 -8.50
CA HIS A 69 12.59 -12.47 -7.72
C HIS A 69 11.94 -13.73 -7.14
N LYS A 70 10.68 -13.99 -7.50
CA LYS A 70 9.92 -15.15 -7.03
C LYS A 70 9.86 -15.23 -5.51
N THR A 71 9.88 -14.06 -4.89
CA THR A 71 9.74 -13.94 -3.45
C THR A 71 8.28 -14.11 -3.08
N LYS A 72 8.02 -14.87 -2.03
CA LYS A 72 6.65 -15.10 -1.60
C LYS A 72 6.03 -13.81 -1.09
N ILE A 73 4.84 -13.50 -1.56
CA ILE A 73 4.11 -12.31 -1.17
C ILE A 73 3.07 -12.69 -0.13
N PHE A 74 3.12 -12.01 1.01
CA PHE A 74 2.12 -12.15 2.06
C PHE A 74 1.24 -10.93 2.05
N GLN A 75 -0.03 -11.10 2.41
CA GLN A 75 -0.90 -9.96 2.61
C GLN A 75 -1.50 -10.04 4.01
N GLU A 76 -2.03 -8.91 4.45
CA GLU A 76 -2.51 -8.79 5.80
C GLU A 76 -3.89 -9.37 5.97
N ASN A 77 -4.18 -9.74 7.20
CA ASN A 77 -5.49 -10.18 7.58
C ASN A 77 -6.45 -9.00 7.62
N LEU A 78 -7.55 -9.11 6.88
CA LEU A 78 -8.50 -8.01 6.76
C LEU A 78 -9.26 -7.71 8.05
N GLY A 79 -9.24 -8.58 9.03
CA GLY A 79 -9.96 -8.36 10.27
C GLY A 79 -9.21 -7.56 11.31
N VAL A 80 -8.05 -7.00 10.97
CA VAL A 80 -7.23 -6.27 11.94
C VAL A 80 -7.59 -4.79 11.91
N ILE A 81 -7.79 -4.22 13.11
CA ILE A 81 -8.05 -2.79 13.27
C ILE A 81 -6.92 -2.21 14.10
N ILE A 82 -6.32 -1.12 13.61
CA ILE A 82 -5.25 -0.41 14.31
C ILE A 82 -5.79 0.96 14.68
N THR A 83 -5.77 1.28 15.96
CA THR A 83 -6.34 2.54 16.44
C THR A 83 -5.54 3.09 17.61
N PRO A 84 -5.38 4.41 17.67
CA PRO A 84 -4.77 5.02 18.86
C PRO A 84 -5.73 4.95 20.05
N ILE A 85 -5.16 4.86 21.23
CA ILE A 85 -5.91 4.95 22.46
C ILE A 85 -5.20 5.93 23.39
N GLN A 86 -5.94 6.46 24.35
CA GLN A 86 -5.36 7.31 25.40
C GLN A 86 -5.37 6.54 26.70
N VAL A 87 -4.27 6.63 27.42
CA VAL A 87 -4.13 5.95 28.69
C VAL A 87 -3.63 6.95 29.73
N MET A 88 -4.31 7.00 30.87
CA MET A 88 -3.85 7.79 32.02
C MET A 88 -3.09 6.87 32.94
N ALA A 89 -1.90 7.32 33.33
CA ALA A 89 -1.09 6.52 34.23
C ALA A 89 -0.61 7.33 35.43
#